data_ad97825ca56435cf9d9e88379a1785af
#
_entry.id   ad97825ca56435cf9d9e88379a1785af
#
_cell.length_a   1.000
_cell.length_b   1.000
_cell.length_c   1.000
_cell.angle_alpha   90.00
_cell.angle_beta   90.00
_cell.angle_gamma   90.00
#
_symmetry.space_group_name_H-M   'P 1'
#
loop_
_entity.id
_entity.type
_entity.pdbx_description
1 polymer ?
#
loop_
_entity_poly.entity_id
_entity_poly.type
_entity_poly.pdbx_seq_one_letter_code
_entity_poly.pdbx_strand_id
1 'polypeptide(L)'
;NVDLVKLMVTGGVLDATEKGVPGEMKMPEDMIQAICDKAHTLGLLTSAHVESAQGVKAALRNGVDSIEHGAQPDQEMMDLFKQKGAFLITTLSPALPFALFDQSVSKVNDVQLYNGKMVFNGIVECSKAALENGIPVGLGNDVGCPWITQYDFYRELVYFHKYVGVTNAFALYTATLQNAILAG
;
A
#
# COMPACT_ATOMS: atom_id res chain seq x y z
N ASN A 1 6.43 -24.69 -1.77
CA ASN A 1 5.79 -23.89 -2.81
C ASN A 1 5.29 -22.60 -2.19
N VAL A 2 5.40 -21.52 -2.93
CA VAL A 2 4.84 -20.19 -2.59
C VAL A 2 4.08 -19.71 -3.83
N ASP A 3 3.10 -18.80 -3.64
CA ASP A 3 2.25 -18.30 -4.72
C ASP A 3 2.67 -16.88 -5.17
N LEU A 4 3.40 -16.18 -4.31
CA LEU A 4 3.97 -14.86 -4.62
C LEU A 4 5.21 -14.57 -3.76
N VAL A 5 5.98 -13.54 -4.13
CA VAL A 5 7.12 -13.04 -3.36
C VAL A 5 6.81 -11.64 -2.82
N LYS A 6 6.85 -11.47 -1.49
CA LYS A 6 6.64 -10.18 -0.83
C LYS A 6 7.98 -9.51 -0.50
N LEU A 7 8.13 -8.23 -0.90
CA LEU A 7 9.29 -7.39 -0.63
C LEU A 7 8.94 -6.32 0.41
N MET A 8 9.92 -5.98 1.26
CA MET A 8 9.85 -4.84 2.18
C MET A 8 10.78 -3.73 1.64
N VAL A 9 10.29 -2.99 0.63
CA VAL A 9 11.09 -1.99 -0.11
C VAL A 9 11.43 -0.80 0.76
N THR A 10 10.47 -0.37 1.59
CA THR A 10 10.68 0.70 2.58
C THR A 10 10.40 0.22 3.99
N GLY A 11 10.82 1.02 4.97
CA GLY A 11 10.24 0.99 6.31
C GLY A 11 8.84 1.60 6.31
N GLY A 12 8.27 1.77 7.49
CA GLY A 12 6.92 2.30 7.69
C GLY A 12 6.79 3.14 8.97
N VAL A 13 5.55 3.43 9.35
CA VAL A 13 5.23 4.24 10.54
C VAL A 13 5.83 3.65 11.80
N LEU A 14 5.89 2.32 11.93
CA LEU A 14 6.29 1.65 13.17
C LEU A 14 7.80 1.73 13.45
N ASP A 15 8.62 1.71 12.41
CA ASP A 15 10.09 1.72 12.54
C ASP A 15 10.73 3.07 12.24
N ALA A 16 9.93 4.09 11.89
CA ALA A 16 10.41 5.43 11.64
C ALA A 16 10.90 6.10 12.92
N THR A 17 12.11 6.65 12.86
CA THR A 17 12.76 7.35 13.99
C THR A 17 12.60 8.86 13.93
N GLU A 18 12.24 9.41 12.77
CA GLU A 18 12.11 10.84 12.52
C GLU A 18 10.76 11.21 11.92
N LYS A 19 10.26 12.41 12.24
CA LYS A 19 9.05 12.98 11.65
C LYS A 19 9.30 13.31 10.18
N GLY A 20 8.36 12.95 9.32
CA GLY A 20 8.42 13.26 7.89
C GLY A 20 9.11 12.18 7.04
N VAL A 21 9.61 11.12 7.63
CA VAL A 21 10.33 10.02 6.94
C VAL A 21 9.73 8.66 7.32
N PRO A 22 8.43 8.40 7.01
CA PRO A 22 7.83 7.12 7.35
C PRO A 22 8.36 5.95 6.51
N GLY A 23 8.73 6.22 5.24
CA GLY A 23 9.07 5.19 4.25
C GLY A 23 10.52 5.28 3.79
N GLU A 24 11.49 5.19 4.71
CA GLU A 24 12.90 5.11 4.34
C GLU A 24 13.18 3.86 3.51
N MET A 25 13.98 3.99 2.44
CA MET A 25 14.39 2.86 1.60
C MET A 25 15.16 1.81 2.41
N LYS A 26 14.71 0.55 2.39
CA LYS A 26 15.37 -0.58 3.06
C LYS A 26 16.00 -1.56 2.07
N MET A 27 15.61 -1.50 0.80
CA MET A 27 16.17 -2.34 -0.26
C MET A 27 16.77 -1.46 -1.35
N PRO A 28 18.01 -1.71 -1.79
CA PRO A 28 18.58 -1.07 -2.97
C PRO A 28 17.88 -1.54 -4.25
N GLU A 29 17.83 -0.68 -5.28
CA GLU A 29 17.05 -0.94 -6.50
C GLU A 29 17.52 -2.18 -7.28
N ASP A 30 18.81 -2.46 -7.32
CA ASP A 30 19.38 -3.65 -7.94
C ASP A 30 18.93 -4.95 -7.26
N MET A 31 18.75 -4.93 -5.94
CA MET A 31 18.19 -6.06 -5.21
C MET A 31 16.69 -6.26 -5.53
N ILE A 32 15.91 -5.17 -5.60
CA ILE A 32 14.50 -5.23 -6.00
C ILE A 32 14.38 -5.88 -7.38
N GLN A 33 15.16 -5.37 -8.35
CA GLN A 33 15.18 -5.90 -9.71
C GLN A 33 15.54 -7.39 -9.75
N ALA A 34 16.61 -7.79 -9.08
CA ALA A 34 17.06 -9.19 -9.07
C ALA A 34 16.01 -10.15 -8.50
N ILE A 35 15.28 -9.71 -7.46
CA ILE A 35 14.19 -10.50 -6.86
C ILE A 35 13.01 -10.61 -7.83
N CYS A 36 12.58 -9.49 -8.45
CA CYS A 36 11.47 -9.48 -9.40
C CYS A 36 11.80 -10.34 -10.62
N ASP A 37 12.97 -10.19 -11.22
CA ASP A 37 13.41 -11.00 -12.36
C ASP A 37 13.40 -12.49 -12.02
N LYS A 38 13.89 -12.85 -10.82
CA LYS A 38 13.88 -14.24 -10.38
C LYS A 38 12.49 -14.78 -10.14
N ALA A 39 11.62 -14.00 -9.49
CA ALA A 39 10.24 -14.38 -9.25
C ALA A 39 9.50 -14.61 -10.58
N HIS A 40 9.59 -13.69 -11.51
CA HIS A 40 8.97 -13.78 -12.83
C HIS A 40 9.49 -14.99 -13.65
N THR A 41 10.80 -15.30 -13.57
CA THR A 41 11.36 -16.52 -14.19
C THR A 41 10.71 -17.79 -13.66
N LEU A 42 10.21 -17.76 -12.41
CA LEU A 42 9.53 -18.89 -11.76
C LEU A 42 8.00 -18.83 -11.94
N GLY A 43 7.47 -17.87 -12.67
CA GLY A 43 6.03 -17.65 -12.85
C GLY A 43 5.32 -17.13 -11.60
N LEU A 44 6.06 -16.47 -10.69
CA LEU A 44 5.51 -15.89 -9.45
C LEU A 44 5.35 -14.39 -9.58
N LEU A 45 4.25 -13.87 -9.06
CA LEU A 45 4.05 -12.43 -8.89
C LEU A 45 4.85 -11.88 -7.70
N THR A 46 5.07 -10.57 -7.74
CA THR A 46 5.77 -9.84 -6.68
C THR A 46 4.88 -8.75 -6.09
N SER A 47 4.95 -8.58 -4.78
CA SER A 47 4.23 -7.55 -4.03
C SER A 47 5.21 -6.79 -3.14
N ALA A 48 5.03 -5.48 -2.96
CA ALA A 48 5.92 -4.68 -2.14
C ALA A 48 5.18 -3.82 -1.11
N HIS A 49 5.60 -3.90 0.16
CA HIS A 49 5.30 -2.89 1.16
C HIS A 49 6.07 -1.61 0.85
N VAL A 50 5.36 -0.49 0.69
CA VAL A 50 5.96 0.80 0.34
C VAL A 50 5.15 1.97 0.91
N GLU A 51 5.80 2.81 1.72
CA GLU A 51 5.18 3.98 2.36
C GLU A 51 5.89 5.31 1.99
N SER A 52 6.60 5.37 0.87
CA SER A 52 7.17 6.61 0.33
C SER A 52 7.08 6.70 -1.19
N ALA A 53 6.95 7.92 -1.73
CA ALA A 53 6.87 8.13 -3.17
C ALA A 53 8.13 7.65 -3.91
N GLN A 54 9.30 7.82 -3.30
CA GLN A 54 10.56 7.30 -3.85
C GLN A 54 10.52 5.78 -3.93
N GLY A 55 10.08 5.12 -2.86
CA GLY A 55 9.99 3.66 -2.79
C GLY A 55 9.00 3.09 -3.81
N VAL A 56 7.80 3.70 -3.97
CA VAL A 56 6.81 3.28 -4.98
C VAL A 56 7.43 3.34 -6.38
N LYS A 57 8.08 4.46 -6.73
CA LYS A 57 8.71 4.61 -8.05
C LYS A 57 9.85 3.62 -8.25
N ALA A 58 10.69 3.40 -7.23
CA ALA A 58 11.75 2.40 -7.27
C ALA A 58 11.19 0.98 -7.47
N ALA A 59 10.18 0.58 -6.71
CA ALA A 59 9.54 -0.72 -6.85
C ALA A 59 8.95 -0.94 -8.25
N LEU A 60 8.18 0.04 -8.75
CA LEU A 60 7.57 -0.04 -10.09
C LEU A 60 8.60 -0.10 -11.22
N ARG A 61 9.66 0.72 -11.16
CA ARG A 61 10.73 0.69 -12.18
C ARG A 61 11.39 -0.68 -12.26
N ASN A 62 11.53 -1.34 -11.12
CA ASN A 62 12.23 -2.62 -10.97
C ASN A 62 11.31 -3.86 -11.04
N GLY A 63 10.05 -3.68 -11.49
CA GLY A 63 9.20 -4.79 -11.92
C GLY A 63 8.28 -5.38 -10.85
N VAL A 64 8.01 -4.67 -9.76
CA VAL A 64 7.01 -5.12 -8.77
C VAL A 64 5.61 -5.08 -9.38
N ASP A 65 4.82 -6.15 -9.21
CA ASP A 65 3.48 -6.32 -9.79
C ASP A 65 2.37 -5.65 -8.96
N SER A 66 2.55 -5.56 -7.64
CA SER A 66 1.61 -4.84 -6.78
C SER A 66 2.30 -4.03 -5.69
N ILE A 67 1.78 -2.82 -5.45
CA ILE A 67 2.22 -1.92 -4.39
C ILE A 67 1.18 -1.96 -3.27
N GLU A 68 1.61 -2.36 -2.09
CA GLU A 68 0.81 -2.30 -0.87
C GLU A 68 0.95 -0.90 -0.24
N HIS A 69 -0.12 -0.37 0.33
CA HIS A 69 -0.25 0.94 0.93
C HIS A 69 -0.18 2.07 -0.10
N GLY A 70 0.97 2.30 -0.69
CA GLY A 70 1.21 3.45 -1.54
C GLY A 70 1.65 4.68 -0.74
N ALA A 71 1.79 5.81 -1.42
CA ALA A 71 2.28 7.05 -0.82
C ALA A 71 1.70 8.27 -1.54
N GLN A 72 2.05 9.48 -1.08
CA GLN A 72 1.65 10.72 -1.75
C GLN A 72 1.97 10.64 -3.25
N PRO A 73 0.96 10.71 -4.13
CA PRO A 73 1.14 10.50 -5.56
C PRO A 73 1.74 11.71 -6.26
N ASP A 74 2.45 11.44 -7.35
CA ASP A 74 2.82 12.41 -8.37
C ASP A 74 2.57 11.83 -9.78
N GLN A 75 2.69 12.64 -10.82
CA GLN A 75 2.41 12.23 -12.19
C GLN A 75 3.33 11.08 -12.65
N GLU A 76 4.60 11.13 -12.30
CA GLU A 76 5.56 10.08 -12.64
C GLU A 76 5.16 8.72 -12.05
N MET A 77 4.69 8.71 -10.79
CA MET A 77 4.19 7.49 -10.15
C MET A 77 2.99 6.90 -10.90
N MET A 78 2.02 7.74 -11.30
CA MET A 78 0.85 7.28 -12.06
C MET A 78 1.24 6.74 -13.44
N ASP A 79 2.18 7.37 -14.10
CA ASP A 79 2.70 6.92 -15.41
C ASP A 79 3.42 5.57 -15.28
N LEU A 80 4.21 5.37 -14.21
CA LEU A 80 4.88 4.10 -13.93
C LEU A 80 3.89 2.97 -13.65
N PHE A 81 2.84 3.19 -12.85
CA PHE A 81 1.78 2.20 -12.65
C PHE A 81 1.16 1.75 -13.98
N LYS A 82 0.79 2.71 -14.83
CA LYS A 82 0.21 2.42 -16.16
C LYS A 82 1.19 1.66 -17.05
N GLN A 83 2.44 2.12 -17.12
CA GLN A 83 3.48 1.50 -17.95
C GLN A 83 3.74 0.05 -17.55
N LYS A 84 3.70 -0.24 -16.25
CA LYS A 84 4.00 -1.58 -15.72
C LYS A 84 2.76 -2.46 -15.62
N GLY A 85 1.56 -1.90 -15.70
CA GLY A 85 0.30 -2.62 -15.46
C GLY A 85 0.16 -3.10 -14.02
N ALA A 86 0.84 -2.43 -13.09
CA ALA A 86 0.88 -2.83 -11.70
C ALA A 86 -0.41 -2.45 -10.94
N PHE A 87 -0.71 -3.20 -9.89
CA PHE A 87 -1.84 -2.94 -8.98
C PHE A 87 -1.42 -2.05 -7.81
N LEU A 88 -2.36 -1.24 -7.34
CA LEU A 88 -2.30 -0.62 -6.02
C LEU A 88 -3.22 -1.38 -5.06
N ILE A 89 -2.70 -1.82 -3.92
CA ILE A 89 -3.51 -2.43 -2.85
C ILE A 89 -3.66 -1.44 -1.72
N THR A 90 -4.84 -0.84 -1.66
CA THR A 90 -5.20 0.12 -0.60
C THR A 90 -5.40 -0.60 0.72
N THR A 91 -4.82 -0.04 1.79
CA THR A 91 -4.86 -0.59 3.16
C THR A 91 -5.03 0.54 4.16
N LEU A 92 -6.23 1.08 4.26
CA LEU A 92 -6.53 2.22 5.17
C LEU A 92 -6.55 1.79 6.63
N SER A 93 -6.99 0.55 6.89
CA SER A 93 -7.16 0.01 8.24
C SER A 93 -5.92 0.12 9.12
N PRO A 94 -4.69 -0.29 8.69
CA PRO A 94 -3.52 -0.24 9.55
C PRO A 94 -3.02 1.19 9.82
N ALA A 95 -3.19 2.11 8.87
CA ALA A 95 -2.74 3.49 9.04
C ALA A 95 -3.69 4.34 9.89
N LEU A 96 -4.99 4.01 9.90
CA LEU A 96 -6.03 4.79 10.55
C LEU A 96 -5.82 4.96 12.07
N PRO A 97 -5.49 3.93 12.86
CA PRO A 97 -5.25 4.08 14.29
C PRO A 97 -4.09 5.03 14.62
N PHE A 98 -3.03 5.00 13.81
CA PHE A 98 -1.89 5.91 13.98
C PHE A 98 -2.23 7.36 13.63
N ALA A 99 -3.13 7.57 12.67
CA ALA A 99 -3.50 8.90 12.19
C ALA A 99 -4.60 9.57 13.00
N LEU A 100 -5.62 8.80 13.43
CA LEU A 100 -6.92 9.34 13.87
C LEU A 100 -7.31 8.98 15.31
N PHE A 101 -6.69 7.96 15.93
CA PHE A 101 -6.99 7.65 17.31
C PHE A 101 -6.29 8.61 18.27
N ASP A 102 -6.95 8.92 19.38
CA ASP A 102 -6.31 9.64 20.48
C ASP A 102 -5.09 8.84 21.00
N GLN A 103 -4.00 9.54 21.32
CA GLN A 103 -2.77 8.89 21.80
C GLN A 103 -2.98 8.11 23.11
N SER A 104 -3.98 8.47 23.92
CA SER A 104 -4.34 7.70 25.11
C SER A 104 -4.88 6.30 24.77
N VAL A 105 -5.42 6.14 23.55
CA VAL A 105 -5.93 4.86 23.01
C VAL A 105 -4.86 4.17 22.19
N SER A 106 -4.33 4.85 21.18
CA SER A 106 -3.37 4.27 20.22
C SER A 106 -2.00 3.98 20.82
N LYS A 107 -1.63 4.69 21.91
CA LYS A 107 -0.29 4.59 22.57
C LYS A 107 0.88 4.91 21.65
N VAL A 108 0.62 5.54 20.50
CA VAL A 108 1.68 5.97 19.57
C VAL A 108 2.46 7.15 20.14
N ASN A 109 3.74 7.23 19.83
CA ASN A 109 4.54 8.41 20.12
C ASN A 109 4.33 9.52 19.08
N ASP A 110 4.92 10.70 19.31
CA ASP A 110 4.74 11.87 18.42
C ASP A 110 5.30 11.67 17.00
N VAL A 111 6.33 10.84 16.83
CA VAL A 111 6.88 10.50 15.52
C VAL A 111 5.88 9.62 14.76
N GLN A 112 5.39 8.58 15.42
CA GLN A 112 4.41 7.66 14.83
C GLN A 112 3.08 8.37 14.51
N LEU A 113 2.60 9.28 15.38
CA LEU A 113 1.40 10.06 15.10
C LEU A 113 1.58 10.97 13.88
N TYR A 114 2.73 11.65 13.78
CA TYR A 114 3.03 12.53 12.65
C TYR A 114 3.12 11.73 11.35
N ASN A 115 3.92 10.67 11.35
CA ASN A 115 4.13 9.82 10.18
C ASN A 115 2.87 9.01 9.81
N GLY A 116 2.10 8.56 10.81
CA GLY A 116 0.81 7.90 10.58
C GLY A 116 -0.18 8.77 9.82
N LYS A 117 -0.23 10.06 10.14
CA LYS A 117 -1.06 11.03 9.38
C LYS A 117 -0.57 11.21 7.94
N MET A 118 0.75 11.27 7.74
CA MET A 118 1.32 11.36 6.39
C MET A 118 0.99 10.12 5.57
N VAL A 119 1.21 8.93 6.12
CA VAL A 119 0.95 7.66 5.43
C VAL A 119 -0.54 7.50 5.15
N PHE A 120 -1.41 7.73 6.12
CA PHE A 120 -2.86 7.65 5.92
C PHE A 120 -3.33 8.58 4.79
N ASN A 121 -2.91 9.84 4.80
CA ASN A 121 -3.25 10.78 3.74
C ASN A 121 -2.65 10.35 2.39
N GLY A 122 -1.41 9.86 2.38
CA GLY A 122 -0.74 9.34 1.20
C GLY A 122 -1.50 8.17 0.57
N ILE A 123 -1.98 7.21 1.37
CA ILE A 123 -2.80 6.08 0.91
C ILE A 123 -4.11 6.58 0.29
N VAL A 124 -4.80 7.50 0.95
CA VAL A 124 -6.07 8.07 0.45
C VAL A 124 -5.86 8.76 -0.90
N GLU A 125 -4.88 9.65 -0.98
CA GLU A 125 -4.62 10.42 -2.21
C GLU A 125 -4.05 9.52 -3.33
N CYS A 126 -3.21 8.53 -3.01
CA CYS A 126 -2.73 7.55 -3.98
C CYS A 126 -3.90 6.74 -4.56
N SER A 127 -4.83 6.30 -3.71
CA SER A 127 -6.02 5.54 -4.15
C SER A 127 -6.91 6.36 -5.08
N LYS A 128 -7.16 7.63 -4.75
CA LYS A 128 -7.93 8.54 -5.63
C LYS A 128 -7.23 8.74 -6.97
N ALA A 129 -5.94 9.07 -6.94
CA ALA A 129 -5.17 9.28 -8.16
C ALA A 129 -5.10 8.01 -9.02
N ALA A 130 -4.94 6.83 -8.41
CA ALA A 130 -4.96 5.56 -9.12
C ALA A 130 -6.29 5.33 -9.84
N LEU A 131 -7.41 5.53 -9.16
CA LEU A 131 -8.75 5.38 -9.75
C LEU A 131 -9.00 6.38 -10.90
N GLU A 132 -8.64 7.66 -10.71
CA GLU A 132 -8.75 8.70 -11.73
C GLU A 132 -7.90 8.40 -12.97
N ASN A 133 -6.80 7.70 -12.78
CA ASN A 133 -5.89 7.29 -13.85
C ASN A 133 -6.18 5.90 -14.45
N GLY A 134 -7.23 5.21 -13.99
CA GLY A 134 -7.59 3.89 -14.48
C GLY A 134 -6.62 2.78 -14.07
N ILE A 135 -5.83 3.01 -13.02
CA ILE A 135 -4.94 2.01 -12.44
C ILE A 135 -5.79 1.01 -11.64
N PRO A 136 -5.55 -0.31 -11.78
CA PRO A 136 -6.30 -1.30 -11.02
C PRO A 136 -5.99 -1.19 -9.52
N VAL A 137 -7.06 -1.10 -8.71
CA VAL A 137 -6.96 -1.00 -7.26
C VAL A 137 -7.60 -2.22 -6.62
N GLY A 138 -6.89 -2.88 -5.71
CA GLY A 138 -7.40 -3.90 -4.82
C GLY A 138 -7.51 -3.39 -3.38
N LEU A 139 -8.12 -4.18 -2.49
CA LEU A 139 -8.25 -3.87 -1.06
C LEU A 139 -7.59 -4.96 -0.20
N GLY A 140 -6.81 -4.52 0.78
CA GLY A 140 -6.27 -5.33 1.85
C GLY A 140 -6.44 -4.64 3.20
N ASN A 141 -6.47 -5.36 4.31
CA ASN A 141 -6.57 -4.77 5.64
C ASN A 141 -5.34 -4.98 6.52
N ASP A 142 -4.30 -5.60 5.98
CA ASP A 142 -3.01 -5.81 6.64
C ASP A 142 -3.18 -6.41 8.06
N VAL A 143 -3.83 -7.58 8.11
CA VAL A 143 -4.09 -8.33 9.35
C VAL A 143 -2.81 -8.60 10.11
N GLY A 144 -2.83 -8.32 11.42
CA GLY A 144 -1.68 -8.47 12.30
C GLY A 144 -1.12 -7.13 12.77
N CYS A 145 -1.43 -6.03 12.07
CA CYS A 145 -1.18 -4.70 12.59
C CYS A 145 -2.01 -4.44 13.86
N PRO A 146 -1.55 -3.56 14.77
CA PRO A 146 -2.30 -3.19 15.96
C PRO A 146 -3.74 -2.80 15.62
N TRP A 147 -4.72 -3.37 16.37
CA TRP A 147 -6.18 -3.20 16.21
C TRP A 147 -6.78 -3.78 14.92
N ILE A 148 -6.02 -4.50 14.08
CA ILE A 148 -6.52 -5.07 12.83
C ILE A 148 -6.61 -6.59 12.97
N THR A 149 -7.85 -7.10 12.94
CA THR A 149 -8.13 -8.53 13.01
C THR A 149 -8.71 -9.05 11.70
N GLN A 150 -8.62 -10.36 11.48
CA GLN A 150 -9.22 -11.03 10.32
C GLN A 150 -10.74 -10.91 10.27
N TYR A 151 -11.39 -10.63 11.39
CA TYR A 151 -12.84 -10.47 11.46
C TYR A 151 -13.33 -9.09 11.01
N ASP A 152 -12.42 -8.13 10.90
CA ASP A 152 -12.72 -6.72 10.67
C ASP A 152 -12.47 -6.26 9.23
N PHE A 153 -12.26 -7.19 8.28
CA PHE A 153 -11.97 -6.82 6.88
C PHE A 153 -13.07 -5.92 6.27
N TYR A 154 -14.32 -6.11 6.64
CA TYR A 154 -15.42 -5.25 6.18
C TYR A 154 -15.21 -3.76 6.47
N ARG A 155 -14.40 -3.42 7.48
CA ARG A 155 -14.07 -2.03 7.82
C ARG A 155 -13.25 -1.37 6.71
N GLU A 156 -12.39 -2.13 6.03
CA GLU A 156 -11.63 -1.60 4.89
C GLU A 156 -12.57 -1.10 3.78
N LEU A 157 -13.65 -1.83 3.48
CA LEU A 157 -14.66 -1.40 2.51
C LEU A 157 -15.34 -0.09 2.96
N VAL A 158 -15.67 0.00 4.27
CA VAL A 158 -16.27 1.21 4.85
C VAL A 158 -15.31 2.39 4.76
N TYR A 159 -14.03 2.19 5.06
CA TYR A 159 -13.01 3.24 4.98
C TYR A 159 -12.74 3.66 3.55
N PHE A 160 -12.69 2.72 2.62
CA PHE A 160 -12.52 3.00 1.21
C PHE A 160 -13.67 3.86 0.66
N HIS A 161 -14.93 3.50 1.00
CA HIS A 161 -16.08 4.36 0.71
C HIS A 161 -15.94 5.74 1.35
N LYS A 162 -15.64 5.80 2.64
CA LYS A 162 -15.66 7.03 3.44
C LYS A 162 -14.56 8.03 3.05
N TYR A 163 -13.33 7.55 2.83
CA TYR A 163 -12.15 8.42 2.67
C TYR A 163 -11.73 8.58 1.21
N VAL A 164 -11.91 7.56 0.38
CA VAL A 164 -11.60 7.64 -1.05
C VAL A 164 -12.80 8.16 -1.86
N GLY A 165 -14.02 7.92 -1.37
CA GLY A 165 -15.24 8.48 -1.98
C GLY A 165 -15.91 7.58 -3.02
N VAL A 166 -15.58 6.29 -3.06
CA VAL A 166 -16.19 5.32 -3.98
C VAL A 166 -17.57 4.89 -3.52
N THR A 167 -18.39 4.32 -4.42
CA THR A 167 -19.67 3.72 -4.03
C THR A 167 -19.48 2.40 -3.27
N ASN A 168 -20.46 1.99 -2.46
CA ASN A 168 -20.41 0.69 -1.76
C ASN A 168 -20.28 -0.49 -2.73
N ALA A 169 -20.97 -0.42 -3.87
CA ALA A 169 -20.87 -1.45 -4.92
C ALA A 169 -19.46 -1.52 -5.51
N PHE A 170 -18.82 -0.38 -5.73
CA PHE A 170 -17.44 -0.33 -6.22
C PHE A 170 -16.45 -0.84 -5.17
N ALA A 171 -16.62 -0.50 -3.90
CA ALA A 171 -15.79 -1.03 -2.82
C ALA A 171 -15.86 -2.58 -2.76
N LEU A 172 -17.07 -3.14 -2.89
CA LEU A 172 -17.26 -4.58 -2.94
C LEU A 172 -16.61 -5.22 -4.18
N TYR A 173 -16.79 -4.61 -5.36
CA TYR A 173 -16.13 -5.02 -6.59
C TYR A 173 -14.59 -5.04 -6.44
N THR A 174 -14.03 -4.01 -5.85
CA THR A 174 -12.59 -3.88 -5.60
C THR A 174 -12.08 -4.97 -4.66
N ALA A 175 -12.80 -5.23 -3.56
CA ALA A 175 -12.44 -6.24 -2.58
C ALA A 175 -12.62 -7.70 -3.05
N THR A 176 -13.35 -7.92 -4.14
CA THR A 176 -13.66 -9.26 -4.65
C THR A 176 -13.06 -9.50 -6.03
N LEU A 177 -13.68 -8.98 -7.09
CA LEU A 177 -13.24 -9.27 -8.47
C LEU A 177 -11.84 -8.72 -8.77
N GLN A 178 -11.53 -7.49 -8.37
CA GLN A 178 -10.18 -6.94 -8.60
C GLN A 178 -9.11 -7.71 -7.85
N ASN A 179 -9.36 -8.06 -6.59
CA ASN A 179 -8.44 -8.89 -5.83
C ASN A 179 -8.27 -10.28 -6.46
N ALA A 180 -9.35 -10.88 -6.98
CA ALA A 180 -9.28 -12.18 -7.66
C ALA A 180 -8.45 -12.09 -8.96
N ILE A 181 -8.58 -11.00 -9.72
CA ILE A 181 -7.78 -10.78 -10.95
C ILE A 181 -6.28 -10.67 -10.59
N LEU A 182 -5.94 -9.97 -9.52
CA LEU A 182 -4.54 -9.88 -9.06
C LEU A 182 -3.99 -11.24 -8.61
N ALA A 183 -4.83 -12.03 -7.94
CA ALA A 183 -4.42 -13.33 -7.40
C ALA A 183 -4.27 -14.44 -8.48
N GLY A 184 -4.73 -14.20 -9.74
CA GLY A 184 -4.72 -15.18 -10.83
C GLY A 184 -5.96 -16.06 -10.79
#